data_6bbaffab6ea56fd6ca4145c3742c9ab3
#
_entry.id   6bbaffab6ea56fd6ca4145c3742c9ab3
#
_cell.length_a   1.000
_cell.length_b   1.000
_cell.length_c   1.000
_cell.angle_alpha   90.00
_cell.angle_beta   90.00
_cell.angle_gamma   90.00
#
_symmetry.space_group_name_H-M   'P 1'
#
loop_
_entity.id
_entity.type
_entity.pdbx_description
1 polymer ?
#
loop_
_entity_poly.entity_id
_entity_poly.type
_entity_poly.pdbx_seq_one_letter_code
_entity_poly.pdbx_strand_id
1 'polypeptide(L)'
;MRRAARMVGTATIACALLASLCSVGALAALTVTWTTAADFEGGTLYGLDASSSPGQLRLASVAPSPWVKHALNPILGPGSGWEADWVDSPSVLYEGGVYKMWYQGCVGVRCDIGYATSPDGLNWTRSPSNPVLLANASGWDQTLGNPTVVHDGTGYHMWYAGNGPLAIEIGYATSPDGLVWTKVGNGPNFMGHQSWDSGATSTPFVLKVGTTFVLYFSGHPGNFAYSIGRATSSDGVTWTEDLANPLMYAQGGWEESRIHPTWVASAGSGFEMYYTGGYNEPQVGRATSVDGWNWTRDAANPVLALGAPGTWDQTGVAVAKVVTVGSATRLYYGGESSPENWRIGVADYSPGTSSPRYRATGYFLSQVVDSGFRNTTWDSIDWSGSFSGVTGIAVSVRAGNTPVPDPSWSNGPVLSAPGSSLVQLSGRFAQVGAALVTQNDSVTPVLDQITVTYSTPATGSQSILGFGILGWILLAIVVPLAVGLILVLLLVARRGPAWAPPPPQGFLPCLACGAANPTYNRFCTDCGRPIGGPPR
;
A
#
# COMPACT_ATOMS: atom_id res chain seq x y z
N MET A 1 7.59 90.88 -3.29
CA MET A 1 7.83 89.62 -2.52
C MET A 1 6.57 88.78 -2.18
N ARG A 2 5.39 89.06 -2.71
CA ARG A 2 4.15 88.26 -2.40
C ARG A 2 3.68 87.33 -3.57
N ARG A 3 4.39 87.32 -4.72
CA ARG A 3 4.08 86.41 -5.85
C ARG A 3 4.95 85.15 -5.93
N ALA A 4 6.11 85.14 -5.28
CA ALA A 4 7.03 83.99 -5.29
C ALA A 4 6.62 82.92 -4.26
N ALA A 5 5.87 83.25 -3.18
CA ALA A 5 5.45 82.31 -2.15
C ALA A 5 4.24 81.45 -2.54
N ARG A 6 3.49 81.81 -3.60
CA ARG A 6 2.35 81.01 -4.08
C ARG A 6 2.71 79.95 -5.12
N MET A 7 3.85 80.05 -5.80
CA MET A 7 4.29 79.04 -6.76
C MET A 7 5.06 77.86 -6.10
N VAL A 8 5.69 78.10 -4.95
CA VAL A 8 6.37 77.04 -4.22
C VAL A 8 5.39 76.11 -3.49
N GLY A 9 4.27 76.64 -3.02
CA GLY A 9 3.25 75.83 -2.34
C GLY A 9 2.47 74.90 -3.27
N THR A 10 2.26 75.28 -4.53
CA THR A 10 1.58 74.42 -5.53
C THR A 10 2.46 73.34 -6.11
N ALA A 11 3.76 73.55 -6.21
CA ALA A 11 4.71 72.53 -6.67
C ALA A 11 4.95 71.45 -5.61
N THR A 12 4.94 71.80 -4.32
CA THR A 12 5.11 70.87 -3.22
C THR A 12 3.89 69.96 -3.03
N ILE A 13 2.69 70.48 -3.24
CA ILE A 13 1.44 69.69 -3.16
C ILE A 13 1.32 68.76 -4.39
N ALA A 14 1.73 69.18 -5.56
CA ALA A 14 1.76 68.35 -6.78
C ALA A 14 2.79 67.20 -6.67
N CYS A 15 3.97 67.44 -6.09
CA CYS A 15 4.96 66.40 -5.83
C CYS A 15 4.51 65.40 -4.73
N ALA A 16 3.81 65.89 -3.70
CA ALA A 16 3.25 65.01 -2.65
C ALA A 16 2.09 64.16 -3.17
N LEU A 17 1.27 64.69 -4.07
CA LEU A 17 0.19 63.93 -4.73
C LEU A 17 0.74 62.94 -5.79
N LEU A 18 1.81 63.25 -6.50
CA LEU A 18 2.50 62.32 -7.42
C LEU A 18 3.30 61.24 -6.67
N ALA A 19 3.87 61.55 -5.53
CA ALA A 19 4.55 60.53 -4.69
C ALA A 19 3.55 59.56 -4.03
N SER A 20 2.32 60.00 -3.77
CA SER A 20 1.22 59.13 -3.25
C SER A 20 0.57 58.26 -4.34
N LEU A 21 0.80 58.59 -5.64
CA LEU A 21 0.31 57.76 -6.77
C LEU A 21 1.34 56.76 -7.29
N CYS A 22 2.57 56.74 -6.75
CA CYS A 22 3.63 55.78 -7.04
C CYS A 22 3.85 54.75 -5.93
N SER A 23 2.89 54.55 -5.03
CA SER A 23 2.88 53.32 -4.28
C SER A 23 2.52 52.16 -5.25
N VAL A 24 3.52 51.60 -5.88
CA VAL A 24 3.42 50.21 -6.39
C VAL A 24 2.95 49.41 -5.22
N GLY A 25 1.65 49.07 -5.18
CA GLY A 25 1.10 48.23 -4.12
C GLY A 25 1.96 46.98 -4.09
N ALA A 26 2.68 46.80 -3.00
CA ALA A 26 3.34 45.53 -2.75
C ALA A 26 2.26 44.45 -2.89
N LEU A 27 2.43 43.54 -3.84
CA LEU A 27 1.59 42.37 -3.95
C LEU A 27 1.60 41.71 -2.58
N ALA A 28 0.44 41.68 -1.91
CA ALA A 28 0.32 41.02 -0.64
C ALA A 28 0.60 39.53 -0.89
N ALA A 29 1.64 39.00 -0.28
CA ALA A 29 1.92 37.59 -0.31
C ALA A 29 0.77 36.87 0.42
N LEU A 30 0.14 35.93 -0.24
CA LEU A 30 -0.91 35.08 0.31
C LEU A 30 -0.29 33.77 0.79
N THR A 31 -0.88 33.15 1.80
CA THR A 31 -0.39 31.89 2.34
C THR A 31 -1.50 30.86 2.47
N VAL A 32 -1.15 29.59 2.27
CA VAL A 32 -1.95 28.43 2.65
C VAL A 32 -1.13 27.59 3.61
N THR A 33 -1.71 27.20 4.73
CA THR A 33 -1.00 26.50 5.79
C THR A 33 -1.77 25.25 6.22
N TRP A 34 -1.07 24.16 6.46
CA TRP A 34 -1.55 22.92 7.06
C TRP A 34 -0.92 22.77 8.44
N THR A 35 -1.74 22.89 9.51
CA THR A 35 -1.30 22.89 10.92
C THR A 35 -2.25 22.16 11.84
N THR A 36 -3.39 21.70 11.35
CA THR A 36 -4.39 21.00 12.16
C THR A 36 -4.64 19.59 11.63
N ALA A 37 -5.19 18.73 12.48
CA ALA A 37 -5.62 17.40 12.03
C ALA A 37 -6.56 17.49 10.82
N ALA A 38 -7.53 18.42 10.85
CA ALA A 38 -8.48 18.61 9.76
C ALA A 38 -7.81 19.05 8.45
N ASP A 39 -6.74 19.86 8.50
CA ASP A 39 -5.99 20.26 7.32
C ASP A 39 -5.31 19.05 6.65
N PHE A 40 -4.72 18.15 7.44
CA PHE A 40 -4.08 16.94 6.94
C PHE A 40 -5.10 15.88 6.52
N GLU A 41 -6.15 15.66 7.31
CA GLU A 41 -7.23 14.71 7.00
C GLU A 41 -8.06 15.13 5.77
N GLY A 42 -8.10 16.42 5.45
CA GLY A 42 -8.67 16.93 4.22
C GLY A 42 -7.95 16.46 2.95
N GLY A 43 -6.69 16.04 3.06
CA GLY A 43 -5.90 15.44 1.99
C GLY A 43 -6.00 13.91 1.95
N THR A 44 -5.10 13.29 1.19
CA THR A 44 -4.92 11.83 1.16
C THR A 44 -3.79 11.45 2.09
N LEU A 45 -4.08 10.58 3.07
CA LEU A 45 -3.11 10.01 4.00
C LEU A 45 -2.89 8.52 3.68
N TYR A 46 -1.65 8.11 3.57
CA TYR A 46 -1.25 6.71 3.48
C TYR A 46 -0.17 6.41 4.51
N GLY A 47 -0.44 5.48 5.43
CA GLY A 47 0.52 5.11 6.46
C GLY A 47 0.85 6.22 7.47
N LEU A 48 0.07 7.29 7.51
CA LEU A 48 0.21 8.43 8.42
C LEU A 48 -0.99 8.55 9.35
N ASP A 49 -0.75 9.17 10.50
CA ASP A 49 -1.75 9.51 11.52
C ASP A 49 -1.67 11.01 11.83
N ALA A 50 -2.80 11.69 11.64
CA ALA A 50 -2.99 13.10 12.01
C ALA A 50 -3.86 13.27 13.27
N SER A 51 -4.47 12.18 13.75
CA SER A 51 -5.49 12.22 14.82
C SER A 51 -4.93 12.02 16.22
N SER A 52 -3.89 11.18 16.38
CA SER A 52 -3.31 10.85 17.69
C SER A 52 -2.58 12.02 18.36
N SER A 53 -2.14 13.00 17.58
CA SER A 53 -1.52 14.24 18.06
C SER A 53 -2.05 15.39 17.20
N PRO A 54 -3.17 16.02 17.57
CA PRO A 54 -3.79 17.08 16.77
C PRO A 54 -2.81 18.19 16.39
N GLY A 55 -2.75 18.52 15.10
CA GLY A 55 -1.81 19.49 14.56
C GLY A 55 -0.44 18.92 14.17
N GLN A 56 -0.25 17.60 14.29
CA GLN A 56 0.98 16.92 13.91
C GLN A 56 0.69 15.73 13.00
N LEU A 57 1.51 15.56 11.98
CA LEU A 57 1.47 14.39 11.11
C LEU A 57 2.63 13.45 11.48
N ARG A 58 2.32 12.18 11.75
CA ARG A 58 3.28 11.15 12.16
C ARG A 58 3.06 9.89 11.32
N LEU A 59 4.04 8.99 11.33
CA LEU A 59 3.80 7.63 10.85
C LEU A 59 2.72 6.97 11.71
N ALA A 60 1.77 6.31 11.07
CA ALA A 60 0.73 5.58 11.78
C ALA A 60 1.35 4.50 12.66
N SER A 61 0.90 4.42 13.90
CA SER A 61 1.27 3.32 14.78
C SER A 61 0.66 2.03 14.25
N VAL A 62 1.44 0.97 14.26
CA VAL A 62 0.93 -0.39 14.06
C VAL A 62 0.87 -1.06 15.41
N ALA A 63 -0.16 -1.90 15.61
CA ALA A 63 -0.19 -2.74 16.81
C ALA A 63 1.12 -3.53 16.87
N PRO A 64 1.71 -3.70 18.09
CA PRO A 64 2.95 -4.41 18.22
C PRO A 64 2.81 -5.82 17.64
N SER A 65 3.71 -6.19 16.74
CA SER A 65 3.79 -7.56 16.26
C SER A 65 4.06 -8.49 17.45
N PRO A 66 3.31 -9.57 17.61
CA PRO A 66 3.64 -10.56 18.65
C PRO A 66 4.88 -11.39 18.28
N TRP A 67 5.46 -11.16 17.09
CA TRP A 67 6.59 -11.92 16.58
C TRP A 67 7.90 -11.15 16.76
N VAL A 68 8.86 -11.78 17.46
CA VAL A 68 10.21 -11.25 17.68
C VAL A 68 11.18 -12.11 16.90
N LYS A 69 11.88 -11.53 15.91
CA LYS A 69 12.90 -12.21 15.12
C LYS A 69 14.03 -12.72 16.04
N HIS A 70 14.37 -14.00 15.92
CA HIS A 70 15.34 -14.63 16.80
C HIS A 70 16.76 -14.13 16.53
N ALA A 71 17.57 -13.97 17.60
CA ALA A 71 18.92 -13.42 17.49
C ALA A 71 19.91 -14.31 16.71
N LEU A 72 19.64 -15.61 16.60
CA LEU A 72 20.46 -16.55 15.84
C LEU A 72 20.18 -16.58 14.33
N ASN A 73 19.23 -15.77 13.86
CA ASN A 73 18.89 -15.71 12.43
C ASN A 73 20.07 -15.24 11.55
N PRO A 74 20.20 -15.78 10.33
CA PRO A 74 19.40 -16.87 9.75
C PRO A 74 19.76 -18.23 10.35
N ILE A 75 18.76 -19.11 10.58
CA ILE A 75 18.96 -20.45 11.16
C ILE A 75 19.34 -21.51 10.12
N LEU A 76 19.10 -21.24 8.84
CA LEU A 76 19.54 -22.05 7.70
C LEU A 76 19.85 -21.16 6.51
N GLY A 77 21.10 -21.14 6.07
CA GLY A 77 21.54 -20.46 4.84
C GLY A 77 21.84 -21.44 3.72
N PRO A 78 22.30 -20.97 2.54
CA PRO A 78 22.75 -21.82 1.45
C PRO A 78 23.77 -22.86 1.88
N GLY A 79 23.74 -24.03 1.24
CA GLY A 79 24.70 -25.10 1.44
C GLY A 79 25.72 -25.18 0.30
N SER A 80 25.88 -26.38 -0.26
CA SER A 80 26.72 -26.63 -1.43
C SER A 80 25.94 -27.46 -2.46
N GLY A 81 26.41 -27.44 -3.72
CA GLY A 81 25.81 -28.22 -4.80
C GLY A 81 24.42 -27.69 -5.18
N TRP A 82 23.37 -28.48 -5.01
CA TRP A 82 22.01 -28.22 -5.47
C TRP A 82 21.31 -27.02 -4.77
N GLU A 83 21.78 -26.58 -3.61
CA GLU A 83 21.26 -25.46 -2.81
C GLU A 83 22.32 -24.36 -2.56
N ALA A 84 23.25 -24.19 -3.50
CA ALA A 84 24.39 -23.30 -3.30
C ALA A 84 24.04 -21.80 -3.33
N ASP A 85 22.97 -21.41 -4.00
CA ASP A 85 22.64 -20.00 -4.16
C ASP A 85 21.72 -19.52 -3.05
N TRP A 86 20.62 -20.24 -2.77
CA TRP A 86 19.66 -19.83 -1.73
C TRP A 86 18.77 -20.99 -1.23
N VAL A 87 18.17 -20.78 -0.06
CA VAL A 87 17.19 -21.68 0.55
C VAL A 87 16.00 -20.88 1.08
N ASP A 88 14.77 -21.40 0.90
CA ASP A 88 13.53 -20.71 1.28
C ASP A 88 12.38 -21.70 1.52
N SER A 89 11.19 -21.17 1.74
CA SER A 89 9.91 -21.89 1.77
C SER A 89 9.89 -23.07 2.75
N PRO A 90 10.20 -22.86 4.03
CA PRO A 90 10.21 -23.93 5.02
C PRO A 90 8.81 -24.51 5.26
N SER A 91 8.69 -25.83 5.29
CA SER A 91 7.55 -26.57 5.85
C SER A 91 8.03 -27.34 7.07
N VAL A 92 7.56 -26.97 8.26
CA VAL A 92 8.09 -27.48 9.51
C VAL A 92 7.03 -28.25 10.28
N LEU A 93 7.37 -29.47 10.74
CA LEU A 93 6.60 -30.29 11.67
C LEU A 93 7.42 -30.57 12.93
N TYR A 94 6.75 -30.81 14.05
CA TYR A 94 7.37 -31.32 15.28
C TYR A 94 6.78 -32.68 15.63
N GLU A 95 7.58 -33.72 15.57
CA GLU A 95 7.16 -35.10 15.78
C GLU A 95 8.25 -35.92 16.48
N GLY A 96 7.86 -36.76 17.42
CA GLY A 96 8.79 -37.63 18.13
C GLY A 96 9.90 -36.89 18.89
N GLY A 97 9.67 -35.63 19.31
CA GLY A 97 10.65 -34.83 20.01
C GLY A 97 11.65 -34.10 19.09
N VAL A 98 11.43 -34.14 17.77
CA VAL A 98 12.34 -33.54 16.77
C VAL A 98 11.57 -32.64 15.82
N TYR A 99 12.15 -31.47 15.49
CA TYR A 99 11.69 -30.63 14.42
C TYR A 99 12.18 -31.18 13.08
N LYS A 100 11.29 -31.29 12.13
CA LYS A 100 11.54 -31.75 10.75
C LYS A 100 11.20 -30.62 9.80
N MET A 101 12.09 -30.27 8.90
CA MET A 101 11.89 -29.20 7.91
C MET A 101 12.10 -29.75 6.52
N TRP A 102 11.13 -29.54 5.64
CA TRP A 102 11.27 -29.62 4.19
C TRP A 102 11.36 -28.20 3.66
N TYR A 103 12.31 -27.95 2.77
CA TYR A 103 12.61 -26.59 2.30
C TYR A 103 13.01 -26.59 0.82
N GLN A 104 12.77 -25.49 0.16
CA GLN A 104 13.25 -25.24 -1.19
C GLN A 104 14.73 -24.85 -1.14
N GLY A 105 15.56 -25.48 -1.98
CA GLY A 105 16.96 -25.11 -2.18
C GLY A 105 17.26 -24.98 -3.67
N CYS A 106 18.06 -23.99 -4.05
CA CYS A 106 18.25 -23.62 -5.45
C CYS A 106 19.71 -23.40 -5.82
N VAL A 107 20.02 -23.71 -7.09
CA VAL A 107 21.23 -23.30 -7.80
C VAL A 107 20.86 -22.88 -9.22
N GLY A 108 21.22 -21.66 -9.60
CA GLY A 108 20.72 -21.04 -10.83
C GLY A 108 19.19 -20.99 -10.83
N VAL A 109 18.62 -21.44 -11.93
CA VAL A 109 17.15 -21.50 -12.10
C VAL A 109 16.52 -22.79 -11.60
N ARG A 110 17.31 -23.75 -11.14
CA ARG A 110 16.83 -25.05 -10.69
C ARG A 110 16.67 -25.07 -9.18
N CYS A 111 15.49 -25.47 -8.73
CA CYS A 111 15.20 -25.70 -7.32
C CYS A 111 14.65 -27.11 -7.10
N ASP A 112 15.09 -27.72 -6.02
CA ASP A 112 14.66 -29.03 -5.54
C ASP A 112 14.20 -28.90 -4.07
N ILE A 113 13.65 -29.97 -3.47
CA ILE A 113 13.25 -29.95 -2.06
C ILE A 113 14.24 -30.71 -1.20
N GLY A 114 14.77 -30.05 -0.17
CA GLY A 114 15.63 -30.62 0.86
C GLY A 114 14.93 -30.99 2.13
N TYR A 115 15.65 -31.64 3.03
CA TYR A 115 15.20 -32.03 4.36
C TYR A 115 16.28 -31.75 5.40
N ALA A 116 15.86 -31.21 6.54
CA ALA A 116 16.72 -31.00 7.70
C ALA A 116 15.97 -31.34 8.99
N THR A 117 16.70 -31.66 10.05
CA THR A 117 16.16 -31.91 11.39
C THR A 117 16.83 -31.03 12.42
N SER A 118 16.12 -30.75 13.51
CA SER A 118 16.63 -30.00 14.64
C SER A 118 16.04 -30.52 15.95
N PRO A 119 16.85 -30.67 17.02
CA PRO A 119 16.34 -31.00 18.35
C PRO A 119 15.66 -29.82 19.04
N ASP A 120 16.01 -28.59 18.68
CA ASP A 120 15.60 -27.36 19.36
C ASP A 120 14.84 -26.38 18.44
N GLY A 121 14.75 -26.68 17.12
CA GLY A 121 14.13 -25.84 16.12
C GLY A 121 14.96 -24.60 15.73
N LEU A 122 16.21 -24.51 16.16
CA LEU A 122 17.16 -23.42 15.90
C LEU A 122 18.41 -23.91 15.18
N ASN A 123 18.97 -25.02 15.65
CA ASN A 123 20.17 -25.62 15.07
C ASN A 123 19.77 -26.78 14.16
N TRP A 124 19.95 -26.60 12.84
CA TRP A 124 19.46 -27.52 11.81
C TRP A 124 20.57 -28.36 11.21
N THR A 125 20.33 -29.65 11.10
CA THR A 125 21.21 -30.63 10.43
C THR A 125 20.55 -31.11 9.15
N ARG A 126 21.19 -30.86 8.02
CA ARG A 126 20.77 -31.33 6.68
C ARG A 126 20.83 -32.83 6.57
N SER A 127 19.89 -33.44 5.89
CA SER A 127 19.93 -34.84 5.54
C SER A 127 21.07 -35.11 4.54
N PRO A 128 21.87 -36.17 4.75
CA PRO A 128 22.86 -36.59 3.75
C PRO A 128 22.23 -37.10 2.43
N SER A 129 20.92 -37.39 2.44
CA SER A 129 20.14 -37.83 1.28
C SER A 129 19.55 -36.69 0.45
N ASN A 130 19.88 -35.46 0.77
CA ASN A 130 19.36 -34.29 0.04
C ASN A 130 19.88 -34.21 -1.42
N PRO A 131 19.06 -33.71 -2.35
CA PRO A 131 17.64 -33.34 -2.18
C PRO A 131 16.71 -34.56 -2.08
N VAL A 132 15.65 -34.46 -1.25
CA VAL A 132 14.72 -35.59 -1.02
C VAL A 132 13.62 -35.66 -2.08
N LEU A 133 13.31 -34.57 -2.79
CA LEU A 133 12.43 -34.54 -3.95
C LEU A 133 13.07 -33.71 -5.07
N LEU A 134 13.29 -34.35 -6.23
CA LEU A 134 13.94 -33.73 -7.38
C LEU A 134 12.93 -33.14 -8.37
N ALA A 135 13.28 -32.00 -8.93
CA ALA A 135 12.63 -31.44 -10.11
C ALA A 135 12.87 -32.30 -11.34
N ASN A 136 11.91 -32.36 -12.24
CA ASN A 136 12.10 -33.06 -13.51
C ASN A 136 12.95 -32.21 -14.47
N ALA A 137 13.79 -32.85 -15.28
CA ALA A 137 14.58 -32.12 -16.27
C ALA A 137 13.72 -31.52 -17.41
N SER A 138 12.49 -32.01 -17.57
CA SER A 138 11.52 -31.56 -18.56
C SER A 138 10.10 -31.78 -18.02
N GLY A 139 9.13 -31.09 -18.59
CA GLY A 139 7.74 -31.21 -18.19
C GLY A 139 7.26 -29.99 -17.42
N TRP A 140 6.27 -30.19 -16.59
CA TRP A 140 5.55 -29.11 -15.89
C TRP A 140 6.24 -28.66 -14.57
N ASP A 141 7.11 -29.46 -14.00
CA ASP A 141 7.77 -29.23 -12.70
C ASP A 141 9.30 -29.23 -12.81
N GLN A 142 9.85 -28.39 -13.70
CA GLN A 142 11.29 -28.24 -13.94
C GLN A 142 12.02 -27.56 -12.78
N THR A 143 11.30 -26.90 -11.90
CA THR A 143 11.77 -26.39 -10.61
C THR A 143 10.66 -26.56 -9.57
N LEU A 144 11.02 -26.87 -8.34
CA LEU A 144 10.09 -27.15 -7.24
C LEU A 144 10.19 -26.07 -6.18
N GLY A 145 9.04 -25.72 -5.57
CA GLY A 145 9.02 -24.75 -4.49
C GLY A 145 7.79 -24.87 -3.58
N ASN A 146 7.80 -24.07 -2.52
CA ASN A 146 6.69 -23.91 -1.60
C ASN A 146 6.09 -25.23 -1.08
N PRO A 147 6.90 -26.17 -0.54
CA PRO A 147 6.37 -27.43 -0.04
C PRO A 147 5.45 -27.19 1.16
N THR A 148 4.35 -27.91 1.20
CA THR A 148 3.53 -28.08 2.40
C THR A 148 3.44 -29.56 2.70
N VAL A 149 3.89 -29.94 3.89
CA VAL A 149 3.90 -31.35 4.33
C VAL A 149 2.92 -31.57 5.47
N VAL A 150 2.12 -32.61 5.33
CA VAL A 150 1.18 -33.11 6.34
C VAL A 150 1.54 -34.57 6.65
N HIS A 151 1.58 -34.93 7.93
CA HIS A 151 1.65 -36.33 8.38
C HIS A 151 0.27 -36.72 8.94
N ASP A 152 -0.34 -37.74 8.38
CA ASP A 152 -1.72 -38.11 8.74
C ASP A 152 -1.83 -39.37 9.64
N GLY A 153 -0.70 -39.83 10.15
CA GLY A 153 -0.57 -41.02 10.97
C GLY A 153 -0.30 -42.31 10.17
N THR A 154 -0.44 -42.27 8.84
CA THR A 154 -0.15 -43.41 7.94
C THR A 154 1.06 -43.15 7.07
N GLY A 155 1.39 -41.85 6.81
CA GLY A 155 2.52 -41.42 6.00
C GLY A 155 2.55 -39.90 5.84
N TYR A 156 3.52 -39.45 5.09
CA TYR A 156 3.72 -38.03 4.77
C TYR A 156 3.17 -37.73 3.38
N HIS A 157 2.49 -36.59 3.30
CA HIS A 157 1.88 -36.04 2.11
C HIS A 157 2.49 -34.68 1.85
N MET A 158 3.00 -34.43 0.65
CA MET A 158 3.58 -33.15 0.25
C MET A 158 2.85 -32.60 -0.96
N TRP A 159 2.36 -31.37 -0.85
CA TRP A 159 1.94 -30.55 -1.98
C TRP A 159 3.01 -29.49 -2.22
N TYR A 160 3.36 -29.29 -3.49
CA TYR A 160 4.44 -28.38 -3.88
C TYR A 160 4.07 -27.61 -5.15
N ALA A 161 4.65 -26.43 -5.33
CA ALA A 161 4.58 -25.71 -6.59
C ALA A 161 5.59 -26.29 -7.57
N GLY A 162 5.15 -26.72 -8.72
CA GLY A 162 5.97 -27.09 -9.87
C GLY A 162 5.96 -25.98 -10.90
N ASN A 163 7.13 -25.46 -11.29
CA ASN A 163 7.23 -24.41 -12.29
C ASN A 163 7.83 -25.01 -13.57
N GLY A 164 7.05 -24.99 -14.62
CA GLY A 164 7.40 -25.45 -15.97
C GLY A 164 7.34 -24.34 -17.00
N PRO A 165 7.52 -24.67 -18.29
CA PRO A 165 7.58 -23.67 -19.35
C PRO A 165 6.27 -22.92 -19.60
N LEU A 166 5.14 -23.47 -19.17
CA LEU A 166 3.80 -22.93 -19.48
C LEU A 166 3.17 -22.20 -18.31
N ALA A 167 3.28 -22.77 -17.10
CA ALA A 167 2.63 -22.23 -15.89
C ALA A 167 3.31 -22.78 -14.64
N ILE A 168 2.96 -22.19 -13.49
CA ILE A 168 3.20 -22.75 -12.17
C ILE A 168 1.91 -23.47 -11.77
N GLU A 169 2.04 -24.71 -11.32
CA GLU A 169 0.92 -25.57 -10.95
C GLU A 169 1.26 -26.38 -9.69
N ILE A 170 0.28 -27.05 -9.08
CA ILE A 170 0.50 -27.75 -7.81
C ILE A 170 0.57 -29.25 -8.03
N GLY A 171 1.69 -29.85 -7.57
CA GLY A 171 1.93 -31.28 -7.55
C GLY A 171 1.71 -31.91 -6.18
N TYR A 172 1.70 -33.23 -6.17
CA TYR A 172 1.54 -34.03 -4.96
C TYR A 172 2.52 -35.21 -4.95
N ALA A 173 3.11 -35.45 -3.80
CA ALA A 173 3.99 -36.56 -3.54
C ALA A 173 3.70 -37.21 -2.19
N THR A 174 3.98 -38.50 -2.04
CA THR A 174 3.83 -39.26 -0.80
C THR A 174 5.15 -39.88 -0.36
N SER A 175 5.29 -40.07 0.95
CA SER A 175 6.46 -40.72 1.55
C SER A 175 6.07 -41.51 2.81
N PRO A 176 6.64 -42.69 3.04
CA PRO A 176 6.43 -43.43 4.28
C PRO A 176 7.20 -42.85 5.47
N ASP A 177 8.30 -42.12 5.22
CA ASP A 177 9.27 -41.71 6.24
C ASP A 177 9.64 -40.19 6.19
N GLY A 178 9.12 -39.47 5.18
CA GLY A 178 9.43 -38.06 4.95
C GLY A 178 10.78 -37.83 4.24
N LEU A 179 11.50 -38.87 3.84
CA LEU A 179 12.79 -38.82 3.20
C LEU A 179 12.75 -39.36 1.77
N VAL A 180 12.08 -40.47 1.54
CA VAL A 180 11.91 -41.07 0.22
C VAL A 180 10.53 -40.70 -0.33
N TRP A 181 10.51 -39.84 -1.33
CA TRP A 181 9.25 -39.30 -1.88
C TRP A 181 8.94 -39.90 -3.25
N THR A 182 7.66 -40.17 -3.47
CA THR A 182 7.12 -40.62 -4.76
C THR A 182 6.09 -39.62 -5.25
N LYS A 183 6.36 -38.98 -6.40
CA LYS A 183 5.40 -38.11 -7.09
C LYS A 183 4.19 -38.92 -7.55
N VAL A 184 2.99 -38.38 -7.37
CA VAL A 184 1.73 -39.04 -7.73
C VAL A 184 1.25 -38.49 -9.08
N GLY A 185 1.16 -39.37 -10.09
CA GLY A 185 0.83 -38.98 -11.44
C GLY A 185 2.01 -38.44 -12.24
N ASN A 186 1.75 -38.13 -13.53
CA ASN A 186 2.74 -37.59 -14.48
C ASN A 186 2.52 -36.10 -14.80
N GLY A 187 1.54 -35.47 -14.19
CA GLY A 187 1.18 -34.07 -14.36
C GLY A 187 0.85 -33.42 -13.02
N PRO A 188 0.44 -32.16 -13.03
CA PRO A 188 -0.02 -31.49 -11.82
C PRO A 188 -1.28 -32.15 -11.28
N ASN A 189 -1.44 -32.14 -9.95
CA ASN A 189 -2.62 -32.65 -9.27
C ASN A 189 -3.69 -31.58 -9.05
N PHE A 190 -3.29 -30.31 -9.18
CA PHE A 190 -4.20 -29.19 -9.15
C PHE A 190 -3.74 -28.08 -10.09
N MET A 191 -4.66 -27.61 -10.91
CA MET A 191 -4.55 -26.47 -11.83
C MET A 191 -5.75 -25.57 -11.64
N GLY A 192 -5.61 -24.27 -11.87
CA GLY A 192 -6.72 -23.34 -11.87
C GLY A 192 -7.67 -23.56 -13.05
N HIS A 193 -8.96 -23.57 -12.78
CA HIS A 193 -10.01 -23.77 -13.79
C HIS A 193 -10.98 -22.59 -13.89
N GLN A 194 -10.90 -21.65 -12.94
CA GLN A 194 -11.72 -20.45 -12.91
C GLN A 194 -11.00 -19.29 -13.64
N SER A 195 -11.75 -18.27 -14.05
CA SER A 195 -11.18 -17.14 -14.81
C SER A 195 -10.11 -16.35 -14.04
N TRP A 196 -10.12 -16.40 -12.71
CA TRP A 196 -9.19 -15.66 -11.86
C TRP A 196 -7.84 -16.35 -11.63
N ASP A 197 -7.75 -17.68 -11.86
CA ASP A 197 -6.56 -18.50 -11.58
C ASP A 197 -6.07 -19.31 -12.79
N SER A 198 -6.67 -19.10 -13.96
CA SER A 198 -6.36 -19.84 -15.20
C SER A 198 -4.94 -19.62 -15.74
N GLY A 199 -4.21 -18.65 -15.23
CA GLY A 199 -2.83 -18.36 -15.65
C GLY A 199 -1.78 -19.13 -14.88
N ALA A 200 -1.98 -19.35 -13.58
CA ALA A 200 -1.14 -20.20 -12.72
C ALA A 200 -1.77 -20.41 -11.35
N THR A 201 -1.41 -21.52 -10.71
CA THR A 201 -1.69 -21.81 -9.29
C THR A 201 -0.39 -22.11 -8.55
N SER A 202 -0.20 -21.56 -7.36
CA SER A 202 1.07 -21.64 -6.63
C SER A 202 0.86 -21.63 -5.12
N THR A 203 1.93 -21.77 -4.37
CA THR A 203 2.01 -21.61 -2.92
C THR A 203 0.92 -22.40 -2.19
N PRO A 204 0.89 -23.73 -2.34
CA PRO A 204 -0.12 -24.56 -1.68
C PRO A 204 0.09 -24.56 -0.17
N PHE A 205 -1.00 -24.42 0.56
CA PHE A 205 -1.07 -24.78 1.97
C PHE A 205 -2.24 -25.73 2.21
N VAL A 206 -1.96 -26.91 2.72
CA VAL A 206 -2.98 -27.93 2.98
C VAL A 206 -3.08 -28.23 4.46
N LEU A 207 -4.30 -28.26 4.96
CA LEU A 207 -4.63 -28.78 6.28
C LEU A 207 -5.70 -29.88 6.17
N LYS A 208 -5.70 -30.78 7.14
CA LYS A 208 -6.72 -31.83 7.25
C LYS A 208 -7.72 -31.47 8.32
N VAL A 209 -9.00 -31.33 7.94
CA VAL A 209 -10.11 -31.04 8.85
C VAL A 209 -11.04 -32.25 8.85
N GLY A 210 -10.99 -33.04 9.91
CA GLY A 210 -11.68 -34.33 9.94
C GLY A 210 -11.14 -35.28 8.86
N THR A 211 -11.99 -35.68 7.93
CA THR A 211 -11.64 -36.55 6.79
C THR A 211 -11.33 -35.77 5.51
N THR A 212 -11.46 -34.43 5.53
CA THR A 212 -11.33 -33.59 4.35
C THR A 212 -9.99 -32.86 4.35
N PHE A 213 -9.30 -32.88 3.21
CA PHE A 213 -8.18 -32.00 2.96
C PHE A 213 -8.70 -30.65 2.43
N VAL A 214 -8.19 -29.57 2.98
CA VAL A 214 -8.49 -28.20 2.57
C VAL A 214 -7.21 -27.56 2.06
N LEU A 215 -7.20 -27.19 0.80
CA LEU A 215 -6.11 -26.46 0.13
C LEU A 215 -6.45 -24.99 0.09
N TYR A 216 -5.56 -24.15 0.59
CA TYR A 216 -5.48 -22.75 0.28
C TYR A 216 -4.32 -22.56 -0.71
N PHE A 217 -4.53 -21.77 -1.73
CA PHE A 217 -3.56 -21.57 -2.81
C PHE A 217 -3.59 -20.15 -3.35
N SER A 218 -2.55 -19.74 -4.03
CA SER A 218 -2.56 -18.50 -4.78
C SER A 218 -2.76 -18.78 -6.27
N GLY A 219 -3.55 -17.93 -6.94
CA GLY A 219 -3.80 -18.00 -8.37
C GLY A 219 -3.84 -16.63 -9.02
N HIS A 220 -3.61 -16.58 -10.34
CA HIS A 220 -3.76 -15.37 -11.15
C HIS A 220 -4.21 -15.71 -12.58
N PRO A 221 -4.90 -14.77 -13.29
CA PRO A 221 -5.43 -15.01 -14.65
C PRO A 221 -4.42 -14.71 -15.77
N GLY A 222 -3.11 -14.73 -15.51
CA GLY A 222 -2.06 -14.42 -16.47
C GLY A 222 -1.45 -13.01 -16.34
N ASN A 223 -1.90 -12.19 -15.39
CA ASN A 223 -1.44 -10.81 -15.17
C ASN A 223 -0.49 -10.67 -13.95
N PHE A 224 -0.10 -11.78 -13.33
CA PHE A 224 0.75 -11.84 -12.14
C PHE A 224 0.18 -11.13 -10.89
N ALA A 225 -1.10 -10.76 -10.87
CA ALA A 225 -1.81 -10.27 -9.70
C ALA A 225 -2.39 -11.47 -8.92
N TYR A 226 -1.62 -11.99 -7.97
CA TYR A 226 -2.02 -13.17 -7.23
C TYR A 226 -3.06 -12.88 -6.15
N SER A 227 -4.07 -13.73 -6.10
CA SER A 227 -5.15 -13.75 -5.11
C SER A 227 -5.18 -15.10 -4.40
N ILE A 228 -5.85 -15.19 -3.25
CA ILE A 228 -5.96 -16.42 -2.47
C ILE A 228 -7.29 -17.11 -2.74
N GLY A 229 -7.24 -18.38 -3.10
CA GLY A 229 -8.38 -19.27 -3.25
C GLY A 229 -8.32 -20.48 -2.35
N ARG A 230 -9.39 -21.29 -2.42
CA ARG A 230 -9.58 -22.48 -1.62
C ARG A 230 -10.15 -23.62 -2.48
N ALA A 231 -9.73 -24.84 -2.18
CA ALA A 231 -10.30 -26.06 -2.74
C ALA A 231 -10.39 -27.16 -1.66
N THR A 232 -11.23 -28.15 -1.87
CA THR A 232 -11.38 -29.28 -0.95
C THR A 232 -11.18 -30.61 -1.67
N SER A 233 -10.73 -31.62 -0.92
CA SER A 233 -10.50 -32.97 -1.41
C SER A 233 -10.74 -34.00 -0.33
N SER A 234 -11.22 -35.19 -0.71
CA SER A 234 -11.34 -36.35 0.19
C SER A 234 -10.09 -37.24 0.18
N ASP A 235 -9.27 -37.14 -0.86
CA ASP A 235 -8.11 -38.02 -1.11
C ASP A 235 -6.77 -37.25 -1.19
N GLY A 236 -6.81 -35.91 -1.20
CA GLY A 236 -5.63 -35.06 -1.36
C GLY A 236 -5.08 -34.98 -2.80
N VAL A 237 -5.73 -35.66 -3.74
CA VAL A 237 -5.31 -35.78 -5.16
C VAL A 237 -6.30 -35.09 -6.08
N THR A 238 -7.59 -35.38 -5.88
CA THR A 238 -8.68 -34.81 -6.70
C THR A 238 -9.33 -33.67 -5.92
N TRP A 239 -9.29 -32.48 -6.50
CA TRP A 239 -9.72 -31.24 -5.84
C TRP A 239 -10.97 -30.65 -6.44
N THR A 240 -11.81 -30.08 -5.61
CA THR A 240 -12.96 -29.27 -6.01
C THR A 240 -12.73 -27.84 -5.52
N GLU A 241 -12.61 -26.89 -6.44
CA GLU A 241 -12.49 -25.48 -6.13
C GLU A 241 -13.81 -24.92 -5.57
N ASP A 242 -13.70 -24.02 -4.61
CA ASP A 242 -14.85 -23.29 -4.10
C ASP A 242 -15.36 -22.26 -5.13
N LEU A 243 -16.67 -22.22 -5.30
CA LEU A 243 -17.31 -21.27 -6.23
C LEU A 243 -17.21 -19.81 -5.76
N ALA A 244 -16.90 -19.57 -4.48
CA ALA A 244 -16.70 -18.25 -3.90
C ALA A 244 -15.30 -17.68 -4.13
N ASN A 245 -14.40 -18.43 -4.79
CA ASN A 245 -13.06 -17.97 -5.09
C ASN A 245 -13.03 -16.75 -6.03
N PRO A 246 -12.01 -15.89 -5.91
CA PRO A 246 -10.99 -15.90 -4.87
C PRO A 246 -11.52 -15.34 -3.55
N LEU A 247 -11.04 -15.89 -2.42
CA LEU A 247 -11.44 -15.49 -1.08
C LEU A 247 -10.84 -14.15 -0.64
N MET A 248 -9.63 -13.85 -1.12
CA MET A 248 -8.92 -12.61 -0.84
C MET A 248 -8.19 -12.11 -2.08
N TYR A 249 -8.26 -10.78 -2.30
CA TYR A 249 -7.47 -10.04 -3.30
C TYR A 249 -6.43 -9.17 -2.59
N ALA A 250 -5.31 -8.85 -3.24
CA ALA A 250 -4.40 -7.83 -2.75
C ALA A 250 -5.09 -6.44 -2.71
N GLN A 251 -4.82 -5.66 -1.66
CA GLN A 251 -5.44 -4.35 -1.44
C GLN A 251 -4.50 -3.17 -1.74
N GLY A 252 -3.34 -3.44 -2.37
CA GLY A 252 -2.31 -2.43 -2.57
C GLY A 252 -1.49 -2.17 -1.30
N GLY A 253 -0.79 -1.04 -1.25
CA GLY A 253 0.12 -0.75 -0.14
C GLY A 253 1.24 -1.79 -0.06
N TRP A 254 1.52 -2.32 1.11
CA TRP A 254 2.54 -3.36 1.31
C TRP A 254 2.20 -4.70 0.63
N GLU A 255 0.94 -4.97 0.31
CA GLU A 255 0.52 -6.15 -0.47
C GLU A 255 0.77 -5.97 -1.98
N GLU A 256 0.97 -4.74 -2.44
CA GLU A 256 1.10 -4.40 -3.87
C GLU A 256 -0.02 -5.01 -4.72
N SER A 257 0.32 -5.98 -5.57
CA SER A 257 -0.64 -6.72 -6.42
C SER A 257 -0.68 -8.23 -6.11
N ARG A 258 -0.03 -8.69 -5.03
CA ARG A 258 0.15 -10.13 -4.76
C ARG A 258 -0.06 -10.48 -3.32
N ILE A 259 -0.84 -11.54 -3.10
CA ILE A 259 -0.97 -12.21 -1.80
C ILE A 259 -0.92 -13.73 -1.99
N HIS A 260 -0.22 -14.43 -1.07
CA HIS A 260 0.00 -15.87 -1.13
C HIS A 260 -0.28 -16.49 0.24
N PRO A 261 -1.15 -17.52 0.36
CA PRO A 261 -1.36 -18.20 1.65
C PRO A 261 -0.10 -18.96 2.01
N THR A 262 0.30 -18.90 3.27
CA THR A 262 1.52 -19.60 3.70
C THR A 262 1.28 -20.56 4.84
N TRP A 263 0.31 -20.28 5.71
CA TRP A 263 -0.08 -21.15 6.79
C TRP A 263 -1.52 -20.87 7.24
N VAL A 264 -2.29 -21.91 7.53
CA VAL A 264 -3.64 -21.80 8.05
C VAL A 264 -3.84 -22.84 9.16
N ALA A 265 -4.47 -22.46 10.25
CA ALA A 265 -4.86 -23.40 11.30
C ALA A 265 -6.20 -23.02 11.92
N SER A 266 -6.82 -23.97 12.61
CA SER A 266 -7.95 -23.68 13.48
C SER A 266 -7.47 -22.88 14.70
N ALA A 267 -8.17 -21.79 15.01
CA ALA A 267 -7.87 -20.89 16.12
C ALA A 267 -9.17 -20.57 16.88
N GLY A 268 -9.28 -21.07 18.11
CA GLY A 268 -10.52 -20.92 18.89
C GLY A 268 -11.72 -21.51 18.16
N SER A 269 -12.74 -20.68 17.89
CA SER A 269 -13.96 -21.07 17.16
C SER A 269 -13.87 -20.81 15.63
N GLY A 270 -12.71 -20.43 15.11
CA GLY A 270 -12.51 -20.08 13.70
C GLY A 270 -11.15 -20.51 13.18
N PHE A 271 -10.62 -19.73 12.28
CA PHE A 271 -9.36 -19.97 11.57
C PHE A 271 -8.46 -18.75 11.63
N GLU A 272 -7.17 -18.99 11.56
CA GLU A 272 -6.10 -18.01 11.42
C GLU A 272 -5.28 -18.35 10.19
N MET A 273 -4.93 -17.34 9.40
CA MET A 273 -4.06 -17.44 8.22
C MET A 273 -2.89 -16.49 8.36
N TYR A 274 -1.67 -16.97 8.06
CA TYR A 274 -0.55 -16.12 7.67
C TYR A 274 -0.42 -16.17 6.17
N TYR A 275 -0.12 -15.01 5.56
CA TYR A 275 0.04 -14.87 4.12
C TYR A 275 1.20 -13.93 3.80
N THR A 276 1.85 -14.14 2.67
CA THR A 276 2.84 -13.20 2.13
C THR A 276 2.12 -12.20 1.24
N GLY A 277 2.41 -10.91 1.41
CA GLY A 277 1.97 -9.82 0.51
C GLY A 277 3.16 -9.06 -0.04
N GLY A 278 3.02 -8.50 -1.25
CA GLY A 278 4.06 -7.74 -1.93
C GLY A 278 4.87 -8.57 -2.94
N TYR A 279 5.46 -7.85 -3.89
CA TYR A 279 6.35 -8.42 -4.92
C TYR A 279 7.79 -7.96 -4.75
N ASN A 280 8.00 -6.64 -4.64
CA ASN A 280 9.33 -6.07 -4.53
C ASN A 280 9.90 -6.19 -3.11
N GLU A 281 9.04 -6.03 -2.12
CA GLU A 281 9.36 -6.08 -0.70
C GLU A 281 8.33 -6.97 0.03
N PRO A 282 8.34 -8.30 -0.21
CA PRO A 282 7.36 -9.19 0.40
C PRO A 282 7.45 -9.17 1.93
N GLN A 283 6.29 -9.16 2.58
CA GLN A 283 6.15 -9.18 4.03
C GLN A 283 5.03 -10.13 4.44
N VAL A 284 4.99 -10.49 5.72
CA VAL A 284 4.00 -11.45 6.23
C VAL A 284 2.85 -10.72 6.90
N GLY A 285 1.64 -10.98 6.43
CA GLY A 285 0.40 -10.56 7.04
C GLY A 285 -0.32 -11.69 7.76
N ARG A 286 -1.32 -11.30 8.54
CA ARG A 286 -2.23 -12.19 9.27
C ARG A 286 -3.68 -11.85 8.94
N ALA A 287 -4.51 -12.86 8.85
CA ALA A 287 -5.97 -12.72 8.74
C ALA A 287 -6.66 -13.76 9.60
N THR A 288 -7.89 -13.47 10.02
CA THR A 288 -8.75 -14.38 10.79
C THR A 288 -10.07 -14.60 10.07
N SER A 289 -10.68 -15.76 10.28
CA SER A 289 -11.98 -16.12 9.72
C SER A 289 -12.76 -16.97 10.72
N VAL A 290 -14.09 -16.83 10.74
CA VAL A 290 -14.96 -17.68 11.53
C VAL A 290 -15.36 -18.96 10.79
N ASP A 291 -15.24 -18.98 9.46
CA ASP A 291 -15.78 -20.03 8.59
C ASP A 291 -14.75 -20.60 7.58
N GLY A 292 -13.57 -19.99 7.45
CA GLY A 292 -12.53 -20.35 6.48
C GLY A 292 -12.78 -19.84 5.07
N TRP A 293 -13.83 -19.02 4.84
CA TRP A 293 -14.16 -18.37 3.57
C TRP A 293 -14.05 -16.86 3.65
N ASN A 294 -14.62 -16.25 4.69
CA ASN A 294 -14.62 -14.82 4.88
C ASN A 294 -13.46 -14.42 5.79
N TRP A 295 -12.45 -13.75 5.22
CA TRP A 295 -11.22 -13.41 5.93
C TRP A 295 -11.15 -11.92 6.26
N THR A 296 -10.83 -11.62 7.51
CA THR A 296 -10.58 -10.27 8.01
C THR A 296 -9.08 -10.10 8.27
N ARG A 297 -8.46 -9.14 7.60
CA ARG A 297 -7.05 -8.79 7.81
C ARG A 297 -6.82 -8.24 9.20
N ASP A 298 -5.71 -8.61 9.81
CA ASP A 298 -5.27 -7.99 11.06
C ASP A 298 -4.90 -6.51 10.81
N ALA A 299 -5.37 -5.64 11.69
CA ALA A 299 -5.06 -4.21 11.62
C ALA A 299 -3.56 -3.91 11.83
N ALA A 300 -2.82 -4.84 12.47
CA ALA A 300 -1.38 -4.74 12.70
C ALA A 300 -0.52 -5.16 11.49
N ASN A 301 -1.13 -5.54 10.36
CA ASN A 301 -0.37 -5.98 9.19
C ASN A 301 0.55 -4.89 8.62
N PRO A 302 1.77 -5.27 8.17
CA PRO A 302 2.34 -6.62 8.22
C PRO A 302 2.76 -7.03 9.63
N VAL A 303 2.44 -8.27 10.05
CA VAL A 303 2.79 -8.78 11.39
C VAL A 303 4.23 -9.26 11.49
N LEU A 304 4.90 -9.55 10.38
CA LEU A 304 6.35 -9.72 10.31
C LEU A 304 6.88 -8.91 9.12
N ALA A 305 7.49 -7.77 9.45
CA ALA A 305 8.02 -6.81 8.49
C ALA A 305 9.48 -7.11 8.11
N LEU A 306 9.98 -6.39 7.11
CA LEU A 306 11.39 -6.39 6.70
C LEU A 306 12.33 -6.17 7.88
N GLY A 307 13.54 -6.66 7.78
CA GLY A 307 14.62 -6.32 8.69
C GLY A 307 15.14 -4.90 8.45
N ALA A 308 15.94 -4.39 9.39
CA ALA A 308 16.62 -3.11 9.22
C ALA A 308 17.61 -3.15 8.03
N PRO A 309 17.93 -2.01 7.39
CA PRO A 309 18.96 -1.95 6.36
C PRO A 309 20.27 -2.57 6.82
N GLY A 310 20.85 -3.43 5.98
CA GLY A 310 22.06 -4.18 6.29
C GLY A 310 21.82 -5.55 6.95
N THR A 311 20.57 -5.90 7.29
CA THR A 311 20.24 -7.24 7.79
C THR A 311 19.97 -8.23 6.66
N TRP A 312 20.01 -9.51 7.00
CA TRP A 312 19.87 -10.63 6.05
C TRP A 312 18.45 -10.77 5.45
N ASP A 313 17.46 -10.08 6.01
CA ASP A 313 16.03 -10.09 5.61
C ASP A 313 15.49 -8.66 5.35
N GLN A 314 16.37 -7.77 4.87
CA GLN A 314 16.06 -6.36 4.65
C GLN A 314 15.19 -6.11 3.41
N THR A 315 15.20 -6.99 2.40
CA THR A 315 14.46 -6.80 1.15
C THR A 315 13.26 -7.74 1.01
N GLY A 316 13.18 -8.80 1.82
CA GLY A 316 12.06 -9.73 1.77
C GLY A 316 11.88 -10.54 3.06
N VAL A 317 10.62 -10.77 3.41
CA VAL A 317 10.17 -11.67 4.49
C VAL A 317 8.93 -12.41 3.99
N ALA A 318 9.02 -13.71 3.76
CA ALA A 318 7.99 -14.47 3.05
C ALA A 318 7.79 -15.89 3.60
N VAL A 319 6.75 -16.55 3.12
CA VAL A 319 6.47 -18.00 3.30
C VAL A 319 6.53 -18.46 4.76
N ALA A 320 5.75 -17.80 5.63
CA ALA A 320 5.72 -18.08 7.06
C ALA A 320 5.00 -19.40 7.39
N LYS A 321 5.57 -20.19 8.29
CA LYS A 321 4.96 -21.41 8.86
C LYS A 321 5.03 -21.36 10.39
N VAL A 322 3.90 -21.61 11.05
CA VAL A 322 3.83 -21.56 12.52
C VAL A 322 3.84 -22.97 13.11
N VAL A 323 4.67 -23.15 14.13
CA VAL A 323 4.78 -24.41 14.89
C VAL A 323 4.72 -24.10 16.37
N THR A 324 3.84 -24.79 17.10
CA THR A 324 3.70 -24.68 18.55
C THR A 324 4.17 -25.99 19.22
N VAL A 325 5.10 -25.89 20.16
CA VAL A 325 5.62 -27.01 20.96
C VAL A 325 5.59 -26.63 22.43
N GLY A 326 4.72 -27.26 23.19
CA GLY A 326 4.48 -26.87 24.58
C GLY A 326 3.96 -25.43 24.68
N SER A 327 4.68 -24.57 25.38
CA SER A 327 4.36 -23.14 25.48
C SER A 327 5.08 -22.27 24.44
N ALA A 328 6.00 -22.82 23.67
CA ALA A 328 6.75 -22.08 22.66
C ALA A 328 6.05 -22.14 21.30
N THR A 329 5.75 -20.97 20.74
CA THR A 329 5.22 -20.85 19.38
C THR A 329 6.23 -20.09 18.53
N ARG A 330 6.60 -20.65 17.38
CA ARG A 330 7.58 -20.14 16.44
C ARG A 330 7.02 -19.99 15.05
N LEU A 331 7.43 -18.94 14.37
CA LEU A 331 7.16 -18.68 12.96
C LEU A 331 8.46 -18.81 12.18
N TYR A 332 8.56 -19.83 11.32
CA TYR A 332 9.67 -20.02 10.39
C TYR A 332 9.36 -19.30 9.09
N TYR A 333 10.33 -18.58 8.51
CA TYR A 333 10.11 -17.75 7.32
C TYR A 333 11.35 -17.68 6.43
N GLY A 334 11.12 -17.36 5.15
CA GLY A 334 12.17 -16.94 4.25
C GLY A 334 12.51 -15.47 4.42
N GLY A 335 13.78 -15.12 4.45
CA GLY A 335 14.25 -13.74 4.48
C GLY A 335 15.26 -13.49 3.36
N GLU A 336 15.20 -12.32 2.74
CA GLU A 336 16.03 -11.92 1.61
C GLU A 336 16.82 -10.65 1.92
N SER A 337 18.10 -10.63 1.59
CA SER A 337 18.98 -9.45 1.78
C SER A 337 19.30 -8.70 0.48
N SER A 338 19.11 -9.35 -0.65
CA SER A 338 19.24 -8.84 -2.02
C SER A 338 18.56 -9.84 -2.96
N PRO A 339 18.22 -9.47 -4.20
CA PRO A 339 17.54 -10.38 -5.12
C PRO A 339 18.21 -11.74 -5.19
N GLU A 340 17.40 -12.80 -5.03
CA GLU A 340 17.82 -14.22 -5.07
C GLU A 340 18.81 -14.63 -3.96
N ASN A 341 18.85 -13.92 -2.83
CA ASN A 341 19.69 -14.28 -1.68
C ASN A 341 18.82 -14.61 -0.46
N TRP A 342 18.01 -15.65 -0.60
CA TRP A 342 17.08 -16.12 0.42
C TRP A 342 17.75 -17.06 1.43
N ARG A 343 17.32 -16.95 2.68
CA ARG A 343 17.70 -17.80 3.81
C ARG A 343 16.48 -18.04 4.69
N ILE A 344 16.55 -19.07 5.52
CA ILE A 344 15.46 -19.38 6.47
C ILE A 344 15.79 -18.82 7.84
N GLY A 345 14.81 -18.13 8.42
CA GLY A 345 14.84 -17.61 9.77
C GLY A 345 13.67 -18.05 10.62
N VAL A 346 13.67 -17.60 11.86
CA VAL A 346 12.61 -17.89 12.84
C VAL A 346 12.30 -16.65 13.68
N ALA A 347 11.02 -16.50 14.04
CA ALA A 347 10.56 -15.53 15.01
C ALA A 347 9.81 -16.24 16.13
N ASP A 348 10.06 -15.82 17.38
CA ASP A 348 9.37 -16.34 18.55
C ASP A 348 8.08 -15.54 18.83
N TYR A 349 7.00 -16.22 19.21
CA TYR A 349 5.77 -15.59 19.64
C TYR A 349 5.93 -15.03 21.06
N SER A 350 5.82 -13.71 21.20
CA SER A 350 6.01 -12.99 22.47
C SER A 350 4.95 -11.89 22.63
N PRO A 351 3.70 -12.24 22.93
CA PRO A 351 2.64 -11.25 23.07
C PRO A 351 2.91 -10.33 24.27
N GLY A 352 2.71 -9.02 24.08
CA GLY A 352 2.77 -8.02 25.13
C GLY A 352 4.17 -7.48 25.46
N THR A 353 5.23 -7.85 24.75
CA THR A 353 6.61 -7.38 24.99
C THR A 353 7.05 -6.21 24.13
N SER A 354 6.28 -5.84 23.12
CA SER A 354 6.70 -4.82 22.15
C SER A 354 6.12 -3.44 22.45
N SER A 355 6.98 -2.42 22.42
CA SER A 355 6.60 -1.00 22.35
C SER A 355 5.78 -0.72 21.10
N PRO A 356 4.97 0.36 21.08
CA PRO A 356 4.31 0.80 19.86
C PRO A 356 5.30 0.88 18.70
N ARG A 357 4.94 0.33 17.58
CA ARG A 357 5.75 0.36 16.36
C ARG A 357 5.09 1.29 15.36
N TYR A 358 5.90 1.93 14.54
CA TYR A 358 5.42 2.82 13.50
C TYR A 358 5.65 2.19 12.12
N ARG A 359 4.82 2.54 11.14
CA ARG A 359 5.07 2.16 9.73
C ARG A 359 6.41 2.69 9.27
N ALA A 360 7.11 1.96 8.42
CA ALA A 360 8.41 2.38 7.89
C ALA A 360 8.28 3.65 7.02
N THR A 361 7.16 3.80 6.32
CA THR A 361 6.90 4.92 5.40
C THR A 361 5.46 5.40 5.49
N GLY A 362 5.25 6.68 5.18
CA GLY A 362 3.93 7.24 5.01
C GLY A 362 3.95 8.44 4.07
N TYR A 363 2.81 8.72 3.41
CA TYR A 363 2.67 9.80 2.44
C TYR A 363 1.44 10.64 2.71
N PHE A 364 1.59 11.94 2.54
CA PHE A 364 0.51 12.92 2.53
C PHE A 364 0.46 13.62 1.18
N LEU A 365 -0.73 13.77 0.62
CA LEU A 365 -1.01 14.66 -0.50
C LEU A 365 -2.16 15.57 -0.10
N SER A 366 -1.93 16.88 -0.12
CA SER A 366 -2.98 17.86 0.17
C SER A 366 -4.10 17.81 -0.87
N GLN A 367 -5.24 18.36 -0.54
CA GLN A 367 -6.18 18.79 -1.56
C GLN A 367 -5.49 19.79 -2.50
N VAL A 368 -6.00 19.87 -3.73
CA VAL A 368 -5.53 20.86 -4.70
C VAL A 368 -6.01 22.24 -4.27
N VAL A 369 -5.07 23.15 -4.09
CA VAL A 369 -5.34 24.55 -3.77
C VAL A 369 -5.60 25.32 -5.05
N ASP A 370 -6.71 26.02 -5.16
CA ASP A 370 -7.04 26.91 -6.28
C ASP A 370 -6.81 28.37 -5.86
N SER A 371 -5.84 29.03 -6.46
CA SER A 371 -5.58 30.45 -6.24
C SER A 371 -6.60 31.40 -6.93
N GLY A 372 -7.44 30.84 -7.82
CA GLY A 372 -8.37 31.61 -8.64
C GLY A 372 -7.76 32.26 -9.89
N PHE A 373 -6.42 32.32 -10.03
CA PHE A 373 -5.72 33.06 -11.10
C PHE A 373 -4.71 32.18 -11.85
N ARG A 374 -4.79 32.13 -13.18
CA ARG A 374 -3.91 31.31 -14.03
C ARG A 374 -2.41 31.67 -13.95
N ASN A 375 -2.09 32.91 -13.64
CA ASN A 375 -0.72 33.40 -13.57
C ASN A 375 -0.27 33.63 -12.12
N THR A 376 -0.75 32.82 -11.21
CA THR A 376 -0.26 32.77 -9.82
C THR A 376 1.17 32.28 -9.81
N THR A 377 2.03 32.95 -9.07
CA THR A 377 3.36 32.45 -8.72
C THR A 377 3.31 31.86 -7.34
N TRP A 378 3.65 30.58 -7.23
CA TRP A 378 3.85 29.90 -5.95
C TRP A 378 5.29 30.16 -5.55
N ASP A 379 5.48 31.08 -4.60
CA ASP A 379 6.76 31.74 -4.36
C ASP A 379 7.69 30.89 -3.52
N SER A 380 7.19 30.36 -2.40
CA SER A 380 7.99 29.58 -1.47
C SER A 380 7.17 28.53 -0.73
N ILE A 381 7.86 27.51 -0.24
CA ILE A 381 7.34 26.54 0.71
C ILE A 381 8.21 26.60 1.96
N ASP A 382 7.55 26.54 3.12
CA ASP A 382 8.17 26.45 4.44
C ASP A 382 7.54 25.28 5.19
N TRP A 383 8.35 24.56 5.97
CA TRP A 383 7.84 23.49 6.81
C TRP A 383 8.64 23.35 8.10
N SER A 384 8.00 22.87 9.13
CA SER A 384 8.61 22.57 10.42
C SER A 384 8.24 21.17 10.89
N GLY A 385 9.15 20.57 11.64
CA GLY A 385 8.99 19.23 12.15
C GLY A 385 10.24 18.75 12.90
N SER A 386 10.17 17.58 13.47
CA SER A 386 11.27 16.94 14.18
C SER A 386 11.53 15.54 13.66
N PHE A 387 12.82 15.21 13.48
CA PHE A 387 13.28 13.90 13.07
C PHE A 387 14.71 13.65 13.57
N SER A 388 15.10 12.39 13.63
CA SER A 388 16.42 11.94 14.10
C SER A 388 17.24 11.34 12.95
N GLY A 389 18.48 10.93 13.18
CA GLY A 389 19.31 10.31 12.15
C GLY A 389 18.78 9.00 11.56
N VAL A 390 17.76 8.38 12.20
CA VAL A 390 17.08 7.15 11.71
C VAL A 390 15.69 7.43 11.16
N THR A 391 15.25 8.70 11.13
CA THR A 391 13.97 9.13 10.58
C THR A 391 14.16 10.28 9.60
N GLY A 392 13.22 10.45 8.66
CA GLY A 392 13.30 11.52 7.66
C GLY A 392 11.94 12.07 7.29
N ILE A 393 11.94 13.33 6.86
CA ILE A 393 10.79 14.01 6.27
C ILE A 393 11.25 14.64 4.96
N ALA A 394 10.46 14.48 3.92
CA ALA A 394 10.66 15.17 2.65
C ALA A 394 9.34 15.84 2.24
N VAL A 395 9.41 17.15 1.96
CA VAL A 395 8.23 17.95 1.58
C VAL A 395 8.45 18.51 0.17
N SER A 396 7.39 18.53 -0.64
CA SER A 396 7.42 19.02 -2.02
C SER A 396 6.12 19.74 -2.36
N VAL A 397 6.16 20.55 -3.42
CA VAL A 397 4.99 21.21 -4.00
C VAL A 397 5.05 21.06 -5.51
N ARG A 398 3.88 20.95 -6.15
CA ARG A 398 3.71 20.98 -7.59
C ARG A 398 2.60 21.95 -7.96
N ALA A 399 2.67 22.53 -9.17
CA ALA A 399 1.67 23.51 -9.63
C ALA A 399 1.36 23.35 -11.11
N GLY A 400 0.15 23.73 -11.51
CA GLY A 400 -0.31 23.66 -12.89
C GLY A 400 -1.59 24.45 -13.14
N ASN A 401 -2.15 24.32 -14.33
CA ASN A 401 -3.34 25.08 -14.75
C ASN A 401 -4.61 24.25 -14.90
N THR A 402 -4.55 22.95 -14.62
CA THR A 402 -5.67 22.00 -14.61
C THR A 402 -6.10 21.73 -13.17
N PRO A 403 -7.40 21.58 -12.87
CA PRO A 403 -7.88 21.33 -11.49
C PRO A 403 -7.54 19.94 -10.97
N VAL A 404 -7.13 19.04 -11.87
CA VAL A 404 -6.63 17.70 -11.53
C VAL A 404 -5.18 17.63 -11.98
N PRO A 405 -4.24 17.23 -11.11
CA PRO A 405 -2.84 17.06 -11.47
C PRO A 405 -2.66 16.11 -12.66
N ASP A 406 -1.91 16.56 -13.66
CA ASP A 406 -1.57 15.82 -14.87
C ASP A 406 -0.08 16.05 -15.23
N PRO A 407 0.47 15.40 -16.28
CA PRO A 407 1.88 15.55 -16.67
C PRO A 407 2.32 16.97 -17.05
N SER A 408 1.38 17.92 -17.25
CA SER A 408 1.72 19.33 -17.53
C SER A 408 2.07 20.13 -16.27
N TRP A 409 1.82 19.58 -15.08
CA TRP A 409 2.17 20.24 -13.83
C TRP A 409 3.69 20.23 -13.62
N SER A 410 4.22 21.37 -13.19
CA SER A 410 5.63 21.51 -12.82
C SER A 410 5.86 21.09 -11.38
N ASN A 411 6.92 20.34 -11.12
CA ASN A 411 7.35 19.95 -9.78
C ASN A 411 8.35 20.98 -9.24
N GLY A 412 8.18 21.35 -7.99
CA GLY A 412 9.13 22.14 -7.22
C GLY A 412 10.24 21.26 -6.61
N PRO A 413 11.12 21.87 -5.82
CA PRO A 413 12.18 21.15 -5.11
C PRO A 413 11.58 20.19 -4.06
N VAL A 414 12.33 19.12 -3.76
CA VAL A 414 12.08 18.25 -2.61
C VAL A 414 12.96 18.72 -1.47
N LEU A 415 12.34 19.10 -0.36
CA LEU A 415 13.00 19.64 0.82
C LEU A 415 13.08 18.60 1.91
N SER A 416 14.30 18.20 2.29
CA SER A 416 14.56 17.21 3.35
C SER A 416 15.04 17.83 4.66
N ALA A 417 15.10 19.16 4.76
CA ALA A 417 15.41 19.88 5.99
C ALA A 417 14.33 20.93 6.28
N PRO A 418 13.95 21.16 7.55
CA PRO A 418 13.03 22.22 7.94
C PRO A 418 13.50 23.59 7.50
N GLY A 419 12.56 24.49 7.24
CA GLY A 419 12.80 25.86 6.84
C GLY A 419 12.21 26.20 5.49
N SER A 420 12.47 27.42 5.04
CA SER A 420 11.88 28.04 3.86
C SER A 420 12.74 27.82 2.62
N SER A 421 12.13 27.55 1.49
CA SER A 421 12.81 27.48 0.20
C SER A 421 11.97 28.13 -0.90
N LEU A 422 12.64 28.81 -1.82
CA LEU A 422 12.02 29.39 -3.01
C LEU A 422 11.58 28.26 -3.95
N VAL A 423 10.36 28.35 -4.44
CA VAL A 423 9.73 27.37 -5.34
C VAL A 423 9.58 27.94 -6.74
N GLN A 424 9.03 29.15 -6.85
CA GLN A 424 8.81 29.91 -8.10
C GLN A 424 8.09 29.11 -9.20
N LEU A 425 7.10 28.31 -8.82
CA LEU A 425 6.25 27.61 -9.77
C LEU A 425 5.12 28.53 -10.24
N SER A 426 4.68 28.34 -11.50
CA SER A 426 3.57 29.09 -12.06
C SER A 426 2.38 28.19 -12.35
N GLY A 427 1.18 28.66 -12.02
CA GLY A 427 -0.07 27.93 -12.30
C GLY A 427 -1.19 28.37 -11.39
N ARG A 428 -2.44 28.12 -11.80
CA ARG A 428 -3.63 28.43 -11.01
C ARG A 428 -3.74 27.54 -9.77
N PHE A 429 -3.33 26.28 -9.90
CA PHE A 429 -3.50 25.25 -8.89
C PHE A 429 -2.16 24.79 -8.34
N ALA A 430 -2.12 24.42 -7.05
CA ALA A 430 -0.97 23.76 -6.45
C ALA A 430 -1.41 22.61 -5.55
N GLN A 431 -0.50 21.66 -5.33
CA GLN A 431 -0.66 20.56 -4.41
C GLN A 431 0.64 20.29 -3.68
N VAL A 432 0.55 20.08 -2.37
CA VAL A 432 1.68 19.75 -1.50
C VAL A 432 1.73 18.26 -1.26
N GLY A 433 2.94 17.70 -1.23
CA GLY A 433 3.21 16.35 -0.81
C GLY A 433 4.20 16.31 0.35
N ALA A 434 4.04 15.35 1.27
CA ALA A 434 5.03 15.04 2.28
C ALA A 434 5.24 13.52 2.36
N ALA A 435 6.51 13.10 2.49
CA ALA A 435 6.90 11.73 2.76
C ALA A 435 7.59 11.66 4.12
N LEU A 436 7.16 10.75 4.97
CA LEU A 436 7.76 10.46 6.27
C LEU A 436 8.33 9.04 6.24
N VAL A 437 9.55 8.87 6.75
CA VAL A 437 10.23 7.57 6.76
C VAL A 437 10.90 7.31 8.11
N THR A 438 10.98 6.05 8.50
CA THR A 438 11.79 5.60 9.63
C THR A 438 12.56 4.33 9.30
N GLN A 439 13.80 4.24 9.76
CA GLN A 439 14.63 3.03 9.74
C GLN A 439 14.57 2.29 11.08
N ASN A 440 13.88 2.86 12.07
CA ASN A 440 13.65 2.26 13.39
C ASN A 440 12.17 2.46 13.73
N ASP A 441 11.40 1.40 13.69
CA ASP A 441 9.95 1.40 13.92
C ASP A 441 9.52 1.79 15.35
N SER A 442 10.45 1.94 16.27
CA SER A 442 10.19 2.48 17.62
C SER A 442 10.16 4.01 17.65
N VAL A 443 10.52 4.68 16.57
CA VAL A 443 10.59 6.15 16.47
C VAL A 443 9.87 6.62 15.22
N THR A 444 9.13 7.71 15.34
CA THR A 444 8.44 8.36 14.21
C THR A 444 8.94 9.78 14.03
N PRO A 445 9.16 10.25 12.79
CA PRO A 445 9.31 11.67 12.52
C PRO A 445 7.97 12.38 12.78
N VAL A 446 8.03 13.66 13.07
CA VAL A 446 6.86 14.52 13.33
C VAL A 446 6.91 15.70 12.40
N LEU A 447 5.90 15.88 11.57
CA LEU A 447 5.69 17.06 10.73
C LEU A 447 4.63 17.94 11.41
N ASP A 448 5.03 19.15 11.82
CA ASP A 448 4.17 20.08 12.57
C ASP A 448 3.39 21.01 11.66
N GLN A 449 4.03 21.48 10.58
CA GLN A 449 3.43 22.49 9.71
C GLN A 449 4.01 22.45 8.30
N ILE A 450 3.17 22.76 7.31
CA ILE A 450 3.60 23.14 5.96
C ILE A 450 2.90 24.45 5.61
N THR A 451 3.63 25.41 5.07
CA THR A 451 3.11 26.70 4.57
C THR A 451 3.59 26.94 3.15
N VAL A 452 2.69 27.26 2.25
CA VAL A 452 3.01 27.71 0.89
C VAL A 452 2.61 29.16 0.74
N THR A 453 3.57 29.97 0.31
CA THR A 453 3.36 31.40 0.02
C THR A 453 3.23 31.59 -1.50
N TYR A 454 2.27 32.40 -1.90
CA TYR A 454 2.04 32.69 -3.32
C TYR A 454 1.63 34.13 -3.56
N SER A 455 1.86 34.61 -4.77
CA SER A 455 1.43 35.92 -5.24
C SER A 455 0.54 35.77 -6.47
N THR A 456 -0.57 36.50 -6.47
CA THR A 456 -1.47 36.56 -7.63
C THR A 456 -1.09 37.76 -8.51
N PRO A 457 -1.34 37.69 -9.83
CA PRO A 457 -1.17 38.85 -10.70
C PRO A 457 -1.91 40.05 -10.12
N ALA A 458 -1.27 41.23 -10.12
CA ALA A 458 -1.98 42.45 -9.76
C ALA A 458 -3.23 42.53 -10.65
N THR A 459 -4.40 42.45 -10.07
CA THR A 459 -5.63 42.85 -10.74
C THR A 459 -5.38 44.32 -11.10
N GLY A 460 -5.00 44.54 -12.37
CA GLY A 460 -4.85 45.90 -12.84
C GLY A 460 -6.08 46.63 -12.42
N SER A 461 -5.95 47.68 -11.60
CA SER A 461 -7.00 48.59 -11.33
C SER A 461 -7.49 49.08 -12.71
N GLN A 462 -8.55 48.42 -13.22
CA GLN A 462 -9.33 49.02 -14.28
C GLN A 462 -9.76 50.36 -13.70
N SER A 463 -9.05 51.38 -14.13
CA SER A 463 -9.41 52.73 -13.71
C SER A 463 -10.89 52.92 -14.06
N ILE A 464 -11.71 53.01 -13.02
CA ILE A 464 -13.13 53.38 -13.13
C ILE A 464 -13.27 54.82 -13.75
N LEU A 465 -12.19 55.37 -14.26
CA LEU A 465 -12.11 56.68 -14.91
C LEU A 465 -12.39 56.67 -16.41
N GLY A 466 -12.86 55.57 -17.00
CA GLY A 466 -13.26 55.47 -18.42
C GLY A 466 -14.75 55.64 -18.68
N PHE A 467 -15.60 55.69 -17.66
CA PHE A 467 -17.00 55.97 -17.87
C PHE A 467 -17.20 57.50 -17.89
N GLY A 468 -17.30 58.09 -19.09
CA GLY A 468 -17.77 59.45 -19.23
C GLY A 468 -19.12 59.66 -18.55
N ILE A 469 -19.51 60.91 -18.34
CA ILE A 469 -20.76 61.31 -17.64
C ILE A 469 -21.97 60.47 -18.11
N LEU A 470 -21.99 60.02 -19.37
CA LEU A 470 -23.02 59.12 -19.89
C LEU A 470 -22.99 57.74 -19.24
N GLY A 471 -21.88 57.19 -18.79
CA GLY A 471 -21.75 55.90 -18.12
C GLY A 471 -22.36 55.94 -16.72
N TRP A 472 -22.16 57.05 -16.00
CA TRP A 472 -22.79 57.26 -14.68
C TRP A 472 -24.30 57.46 -14.75
N ILE A 473 -24.79 58.13 -15.82
CA ILE A 473 -26.24 58.30 -16.07
C ILE A 473 -26.88 56.95 -16.41
N LEU A 474 -26.20 56.10 -17.23
CA LEU A 474 -26.67 54.73 -17.53
C LEU A 474 -26.69 53.86 -16.30
N LEU A 475 -25.67 53.91 -15.44
CA LEU A 475 -25.65 53.12 -14.18
C LEU A 475 -26.79 53.53 -13.22
N ALA A 476 -27.06 54.84 -13.14
CA ALA A 476 -28.14 55.39 -12.31
C ALA A 476 -29.58 55.02 -12.78
N ILE A 477 -29.72 54.64 -14.05
CA ILE A 477 -31.03 54.27 -14.63
C ILE A 477 -31.15 52.75 -14.76
N VAL A 478 -30.09 52.04 -15.20
CA VAL A 478 -30.11 50.59 -15.50
C VAL A 478 -30.12 49.77 -14.21
N VAL A 479 -29.36 50.16 -13.18
CA VAL A 479 -29.29 49.41 -11.91
C VAL A 479 -30.65 49.36 -11.18
N PRO A 480 -31.41 50.43 -11.02
CA PRO A 480 -32.75 50.36 -10.41
C PRO A 480 -33.75 49.53 -11.24
N LEU A 481 -33.66 49.59 -12.60
CA LEU A 481 -34.52 48.80 -13.48
C LEU A 481 -34.17 47.31 -13.40
N ALA A 482 -32.86 46.95 -13.35
CA ALA A 482 -32.43 45.59 -13.18
C ALA A 482 -32.80 45.01 -11.81
N VAL A 483 -32.66 45.76 -10.75
CA VAL A 483 -33.08 45.37 -9.39
C VAL A 483 -34.61 45.18 -9.33
N GLY A 484 -35.37 46.07 -9.97
CA GLY A 484 -36.82 45.93 -10.09
C GLY A 484 -37.23 44.65 -10.85
N LEU A 485 -36.55 44.35 -11.96
CA LEU A 485 -36.79 43.14 -12.76
C LEU A 485 -36.42 41.86 -11.98
N ILE A 486 -35.29 41.86 -11.25
CA ILE A 486 -34.85 40.73 -10.42
C ILE A 486 -35.86 40.51 -9.26
N LEU A 487 -36.37 41.56 -8.64
CA LEU A 487 -37.38 41.43 -7.62
C LEU A 487 -38.71 40.85 -8.16
N VAL A 488 -39.12 41.22 -9.36
CA VAL A 488 -40.28 40.63 -10.03
C VAL A 488 -40.02 39.17 -10.40
N LEU A 489 -38.82 38.82 -10.91
CA LEU A 489 -38.46 37.44 -11.23
C LEU A 489 -38.38 36.57 -9.97
N LEU A 490 -37.87 37.09 -8.84
CA LEU A 490 -37.82 36.36 -7.55
C LEU A 490 -39.22 36.14 -6.95
N LEU A 491 -40.19 37.02 -7.24
CA LEU A 491 -41.58 36.84 -6.81
C LEU A 491 -42.35 35.83 -7.66
N VAL A 492 -41.96 35.65 -8.93
CA VAL A 492 -42.56 34.67 -9.85
C VAL A 492 -41.93 33.27 -9.67
N ALA A 493 -40.65 33.17 -9.24
CA ALA A 493 -39.90 31.91 -9.11
C ALA A 493 -40.26 31.10 -7.83
N ARG A 494 -41.21 31.49 -7.01
CA ARG A 494 -41.59 30.78 -5.77
C ARG A 494 -42.55 29.60 -5.95
N ARG A 495 -42.68 29.02 -7.14
CA ARG A 495 -43.43 27.76 -7.32
C ARG A 495 -42.84 26.92 -8.42
N GLY A 496 -41.85 26.07 -8.09
CA GLY A 496 -41.38 24.96 -8.95
C GLY A 496 -40.57 23.94 -8.15
N PRO A 497 -40.69 22.63 -8.47
CA PRO A 497 -40.05 21.58 -7.70
C PRO A 497 -38.53 21.61 -7.85
N ALA A 498 -37.81 21.26 -6.77
CA ALA A 498 -36.37 21.21 -6.70
C ALA A 498 -35.83 20.21 -7.74
N TRP A 499 -35.02 20.69 -8.68
CA TRP A 499 -34.19 19.88 -9.56
C TRP A 499 -32.90 19.56 -8.82
N ALA A 500 -32.66 18.25 -8.62
CA ALA A 500 -31.34 17.78 -8.24
C ALA A 500 -30.36 17.92 -9.43
N PRO A 501 -29.13 18.40 -9.23
CA PRO A 501 -28.17 18.47 -10.32
C PRO A 501 -27.84 17.06 -10.83
N PRO A 502 -27.63 16.86 -12.15
CA PRO A 502 -27.18 15.59 -12.69
C PRO A 502 -25.78 15.23 -12.15
N PRO A 503 -25.48 13.95 -11.93
CA PRO A 503 -24.18 13.54 -11.48
C PRO A 503 -23.10 13.92 -12.51
N PRO A 504 -21.86 14.21 -12.09
CA PRO A 504 -20.78 14.57 -12.98
C PRO A 504 -20.54 13.44 -13.99
N GLN A 505 -20.40 13.79 -15.26
CA GLN A 505 -20.14 12.85 -16.33
C GLN A 505 -18.80 12.13 -16.08
N GLY A 506 -18.80 10.81 -16.15
CA GLY A 506 -17.61 9.97 -15.96
C GLY A 506 -17.60 9.15 -14.66
N PHE A 507 -18.67 9.19 -13.88
CA PHE A 507 -18.83 8.36 -12.69
C PHE A 507 -20.13 7.57 -12.72
N LEU A 508 -20.08 6.32 -12.21
CA LEU A 508 -21.24 5.47 -12.00
C LEU A 508 -21.42 5.23 -10.49
N PRO A 509 -22.64 5.40 -9.95
CA PRO A 509 -22.91 5.07 -8.57
C PRO A 509 -22.91 3.54 -8.38
N CYS A 510 -22.28 3.06 -7.32
CA CYS A 510 -22.37 1.67 -6.91
C CYS A 510 -23.78 1.37 -6.40
N LEU A 511 -24.43 0.38 -6.99
CA LEU A 511 -25.80 -0.03 -6.61
C LEU A 511 -25.89 -0.61 -5.19
N ALA A 512 -24.76 -0.99 -4.59
CA ALA A 512 -24.73 -1.60 -3.26
C ALA A 512 -24.48 -0.61 -2.11
N CYS A 513 -23.65 0.44 -2.33
CA CYS A 513 -23.28 1.39 -1.28
C CYS A 513 -23.46 2.87 -1.67
N GLY A 514 -23.86 3.17 -2.91
CA GLY A 514 -24.07 4.53 -3.40
C GLY A 514 -22.82 5.31 -3.78
N ALA A 515 -21.62 4.77 -3.57
CA ALA A 515 -20.35 5.45 -3.86
C ALA A 515 -20.19 5.76 -5.35
N ALA A 516 -19.73 6.96 -5.69
CA ALA A 516 -19.45 7.37 -7.07
C ALA A 516 -18.10 6.80 -7.52
N ASN A 517 -18.12 6.01 -8.59
CA ASN A 517 -16.94 5.33 -9.13
C ASN A 517 -16.67 5.76 -10.57
N PRO A 518 -15.40 5.92 -10.98
CA PRO A 518 -15.04 6.18 -12.36
C PRO A 518 -15.62 5.13 -13.31
N THR A 519 -16.08 5.54 -14.48
CA THR A 519 -16.73 4.66 -15.47
C THR A 519 -15.83 3.55 -16.02
N TYR A 520 -14.52 3.64 -15.84
CA TYR A 520 -13.55 2.60 -16.22
C TYR A 520 -13.34 1.53 -15.14
N ASN A 521 -13.84 1.74 -13.91
CA ASN A 521 -13.77 0.75 -12.86
C ASN A 521 -14.86 -0.30 -13.02
N ARG A 522 -14.48 -1.57 -12.95
CA ARG A 522 -15.42 -2.70 -12.96
C ARG A 522 -15.96 -3.03 -11.57
N PHE A 523 -15.31 -2.56 -10.53
CA PHE A 523 -15.66 -2.81 -9.14
C PHE A 523 -15.64 -1.49 -8.34
N CYS A 524 -16.49 -1.41 -7.34
CA CYS A 524 -16.59 -0.25 -6.45
C CYS A 524 -15.33 -0.13 -5.58
N THR A 525 -14.73 1.05 -5.55
CA THR A 525 -13.56 1.35 -4.73
C THR A 525 -13.82 1.28 -3.23
N ASP A 526 -15.09 1.48 -2.80
CA ASP A 526 -15.45 1.54 -1.38
C ASP A 526 -15.93 0.18 -0.82
N CYS A 527 -16.69 -0.59 -1.60
CA CYS A 527 -17.26 -1.84 -1.09
C CYS A 527 -16.87 -3.09 -1.90
N GLY A 528 -16.04 -2.96 -2.93
CA GLY A 528 -15.52 -4.06 -3.75
C GLY A 528 -16.55 -4.76 -4.65
N ARG A 529 -17.83 -4.33 -4.68
CA ARG A 529 -18.86 -4.97 -5.52
C ARG A 529 -18.80 -4.50 -6.98
N PRO A 530 -19.21 -5.32 -7.95
CA PRO A 530 -19.23 -4.95 -9.37
C PRO A 530 -20.07 -3.70 -9.63
N ILE A 531 -19.55 -2.77 -10.44
CA ILE A 531 -20.24 -1.57 -10.89
C ILE A 531 -20.79 -1.86 -12.30
N GLY A 532 -22.06 -2.16 -12.42
CA GLY A 532 -22.72 -2.46 -13.68
C GLY A 532 -23.50 -3.77 -13.57
N GLY A 533 -24.71 -3.79 -14.12
CA GLY A 533 -25.54 -4.98 -14.16
C GLY A 533 -24.92 -6.06 -15.07
N PRO A 534 -25.46 -7.29 -15.06
CA PRO A 534 -24.95 -8.38 -15.86
C PRO A 534 -24.98 -8.00 -17.35
N PRO A 535 -24.00 -8.44 -18.15
CA PRO A 535 -24.02 -8.22 -19.59
C PRO A 535 -25.30 -8.83 -20.18
N ARG A 536 -26.01 -8.05 -20.98
CA ARG A 536 -27.11 -8.53 -21.78
C ARG A 536 -26.59 -9.37 -22.93
#